data_ccd42e19d88df30609b0c05e5a173da9
#
_entry.id   ccd42e19d88df30609b0c05e5a173da9
#
_cell.length_a   1.000
_cell.length_b   1.000
_cell.length_c   1.000
_cell.angle_alpha   90.00
_cell.angle_beta   90.00
_cell.angle_gamma   90.00
#
_symmetry.space_group_name_H-M   'P 1'
#
loop_
_entity.id
_entity.type
_entity.pdbx_description
1 polymer ?
#
loop_
_entity_poly.entity_id
_entity_poly.type
_entity_poly.pdbx_seq_one_letter_code
_entity_poly.pdbx_strand_id
1 'polypeptide(L)'
;MRRATISLMAQRDTAASPLAEALARVGDRWTLLVVEALLTGPRRFNDLLDELPGIAANILSERLKRLEREGLLVARPYSEHPPRAAYQLTTEGRELAGALRLLAYWGTGHADPAQAPRHPVCGTPVEACWYCPTCDRLVDDEPDHPDLHYV
;
A
#
# COMPACT_ATOMS: atom_id res chain seq x y z
N MET A 1 -15.43 -56.68 14.03
CA MET A 1 -14.48 -56.58 12.88
C MET A 1 -14.82 -55.42 12.01
N ARG A 2 -13.77 -54.59 11.73
CA ARG A 2 -13.63 -53.54 10.71
C ARG A 2 -14.41 -52.24 10.95
N ARG A 3 -13.80 -51.25 11.51
CA ARG A 3 -13.01 -50.11 10.98
C ARG A 3 -13.52 -49.59 9.62
N ALA A 4 -14.11 -48.42 9.65
CA ALA A 4 -13.96 -47.46 8.57
C ALA A 4 -13.91 -46.06 9.18
N THR A 5 -12.71 -45.66 9.44
CA THR A 5 -12.32 -44.30 9.64
C THR A 5 -12.42 -43.60 8.28
N ILE A 6 -13.36 -42.71 8.14
CA ILE A 6 -13.29 -41.73 7.03
C ILE A 6 -13.04 -40.38 7.67
N SER A 7 -11.77 -40.06 7.67
CA SER A 7 -11.27 -38.70 7.87
C SER A 7 -11.74 -37.84 6.70
N LEU A 8 -12.87 -37.19 6.89
CA LEU A 8 -13.26 -36.10 6.00
C LEU A 8 -12.49 -34.85 6.48
N MET A 9 -11.26 -34.77 6.02
CA MET A 9 -10.53 -33.48 6.09
C MET A 9 -11.36 -32.47 5.30
N ALA A 10 -12.08 -31.65 6.04
CA ALA A 10 -12.60 -30.40 5.51
C ALA A 10 -11.44 -29.65 4.90
N GLN A 11 -11.35 -29.65 3.58
CA GLN A 11 -10.62 -28.63 2.85
C GLN A 11 -11.29 -27.30 3.24
N ARG A 12 -10.68 -26.61 4.19
CA ARG A 12 -10.91 -25.18 4.32
C ARG A 12 -10.38 -24.61 3.02
N ASP A 13 -11.29 -24.23 2.12
CA ASP A 13 -10.99 -23.21 1.11
C ASP A 13 -10.43 -22.04 1.90
N THR A 14 -9.11 -21.92 1.92
CA THR A 14 -8.41 -20.76 2.42
C THR A 14 -8.62 -19.68 1.38
N ALA A 15 -9.79 -19.03 1.42
CA ALA A 15 -9.94 -17.74 0.80
C ALA A 15 -8.76 -16.90 1.29
N ALA A 16 -7.98 -16.38 0.36
CA ALA A 16 -6.83 -15.54 0.72
C ALA A 16 -7.34 -14.40 1.58
N SER A 17 -6.63 -14.08 2.67
CA SER A 17 -7.05 -12.96 3.51
C SER A 17 -7.02 -11.66 2.68
N PRO A 18 -7.85 -10.64 2.99
CA PRO A 18 -7.82 -9.36 2.29
C PRO A 18 -6.41 -8.77 2.21
N LEU A 19 -5.60 -8.96 3.25
CA LEU A 19 -4.19 -8.56 3.24
C LEU A 19 -3.38 -9.38 2.23
N ALA A 20 -3.60 -10.70 2.15
CA ALA A 20 -2.89 -11.55 1.18
C ALA A 20 -3.23 -11.15 -0.26
N GLU A 21 -4.47 -10.80 -0.55
CA GLU A 21 -4.90 -10.28 -1.85
C GLU A 21 -4.25 -8.94 -2.17
N ALA A 22 -4.21 -8.01 -1.21
CA ALA A 22 -3.53 -6.74 -1.37
C ALA A 22 -2.03 -6.94 -1.64
N LEU A 23 -1.37 -7.81 -0.88
CA LEU A 23 0.05 -8.13 -1.06
C LEU A 23 0.32 -8.82 -2.41
N ALA A 24 -0.60 -9.62 -2.92
CA ALA A 24 -0.49 -10.20 -4.26
C ALA A 24 -0.44 -9.12 -5.36
N ARG A 25 -1.12 -8.00 -5.16
CA ARG A 25 -1.14 -6.86 -6.11
C ARG A 25 0.08 -5.94 -5.95
N VAL A 26 0.43 -5.57 -4.73
CA VAL A 26 1.39 -4.50 -4.45
C VAL A 26 2.52 -4.88 -3.47
N GLY A 27 2.59 -6.13 -3.02
CA GLY A 27 3.40 -6.56 -1.87
C GLY A 27 4.92 -6.63 -2.09
N ASP A 28 5.44 -6.16 -3.21
CA ASP A 28 6.89 -6.08 -3.36
C ASP A 28 7.42 -4.66 -3.03
N ARG A 29 8.64 -4.63 -2.51
CA ARG A 29 9.31 -3.39 -2.06
C ARG A 29 9.26 -2.27 -3.10
N TRP A 30 9.59 -2.59 -4.34
CA TRP A 30 9.72 -1.57 -5.37
C TRP A 30 8.37 -1.02 -5.82
N THR A 31 7.33 -1.86 -5.84
CA THR A 31 5.97 -1.42 -6.15
C THR A 31 5.49 -0.39 -5.13
N LEU A 32 5.67 -0.65 -3.83
CA LEU A 32 5.25 0.29 -2.77
C LEU A 32 6.03 1.61 -2.84
N LEU A 33 7.35 1.55 -3.06
CA LEU A 33 8.18 2.76 -3.20
C LEU A 33 7.85 3.59 -4.45
N VAL A 34 7.50 2.93 -5.57
CA VAL A 34 7.02 3.62 -6.78
C VAL A 34 5.69 4.33 -6.52
N VAL A 35 4.75 3.66 -5.84
CA VAL A 35 3.48 4.28 -5.46
C VAL A 35 3.72 5.49 -4.55
N GLU A 36 4.57 5.36 -3.55
CA GLU A 36 4.94 6.46 -2.63
C GLU A 36 5.49 7.68 -3.40
N ALA A 37 6.45 7.48 -4.30
CA ALA A 37 7.01 8.57 -5.13
C ALA A 37 5.94 9.26 -5.97
N LEU A 38 4.93 8.53 -6.46
CA LEU A 38 3.84 9.06 -7.27
C LEU A 38 2.71 9.73 -6.46
N LEU A 39 2.68 9.58 -5.13
CA LEU A 39 1.69 10.26 -4.28
C LEU A 39 1.83 11.79 -4.33
N THR A 40 3.03 12.30 -4.52
CA THR A 40 3.31 13.74 -4.59
C THR A 40 3.00 14.35 -5.96
N GLY A 41 2.69 13.53 -6.97
CA GLY A 41 2.32 13.97 -8.30
C GLY A 41 2.89 13.10 -9.43
N PRO A 42 2.60 13.46 -10.68
CA PRO A 42 3.11 12.74 -11.83
C PRO A 42 4.64 12.76 -11.90
N ARG A 43 5.25 11.65 -12.35
CA ARG A 43 6.70 11.49 -12.54
C ARG A 43 7.00 10.89 -13.89
N ARG A 44 8.12 11.30 -14.49
CA ARG A 44 8.70 10.65 -15.66
C ARG A 44 9.51 9.43 -15.23
N PHE A 45 9.81 8.56 -16.16
CA PHE A 45 10.60 7.37 -15.90
C PHE A 45 11.96 7.68 -15.25
N ASN A 46 12.66 8.68 -15.79
CA ASN A 46 13.97 9.07 -15.24
C ASN A 46 13.84 9.73 -13.87
N ASP A 47 12.79 10.53 -13.63
CA ASP A 47 12.54 11.12 -12.31
C ASP A 47 12.39 10.02 -11.25
N LEU A 48 11.68 8.93 -11.59
CA LEU A 48 11.53 7.76 -10.68
C LEU A 48 12.84 7.01 -10.47
N LEU A 49 13.69 6.88 -11.50
CA LEU A 49 15.01 6.27 -11.34
C LEU A 49 15.91 7.09 -10.39
N ASP A 50 15.84 8.41 -10.48
CA ASP A 50 16.63 9.33 -9.64
C ASP A 50 16.09 9.35 -8.19
N GLU A 51 14.77 9.32 -8.01
CA GLU A 51 14.11 9.30 -6.69
C GLU A 51 14.20 7.95 -5.96
N LEU A 52 14.44 6.86 -6.68
CA LEU A 52 14.47 5.49 -6.13
C LEU A 52 15.86 4.85 -6.27
N PRO A 53 16.83 5.27 -5.46
CA PRO A 53 18.19 4.78 -5.57
C PRO A 53 18.30 3.27 -5.38
N GLY A 54 18.98 2.63 -6.32
CA GLY A 54 19.18 1.17 -6.31
C GLY A 54 18.14 0.36 -7.07
N ILE A 55 17.10 0.98 -7.64
CA ILE A 55 16.22 0.29 -8.58
C ILE A 55 16.88 0.20 -9.95
N ALA A 56 16.87 -0.99 -10.56
CA ALA A 56 17.29 -1.14 -11.95
C ALA A 56 16.18 -0.72 -12.92
N ALA A 57 16.56 -0.12 -14.06
CA ALA A 57 15.60 0.40 -15.05
C ALA A 57 14.62 -0.66 -15.57
N ASN A 58 15.07 -1.91 -15.75
CA ASN A 58 14.21 -3.02 -16.15
C ASN A 58 13.19 -3.36 -15.06
N ILE A 59 13.59 -3.34 -13.78
CA ILE A 59 12.69 -3.59 -12.65
C ILE A 59 11.66 -2.47 -12.55
N LEU A 60 12.08 -1.20 -12.64
CA LEU A 60 11.14 -0.08 -12.66
C LEU A 60 10.11 -0.22 -13.80
N SER A 61 10.58 -0.52 -15.02
CA SER A 61 9.69 -0.72 -16.17
C SER A 61 8.67 -1.84 -15.92
N GLU A 62 9.09 -2.94 -15.32
CA GLU A 62 8.21 -4.06 -14.98
C GLU A 62 7.17 -3.67 -13.92
N ARG A 63 7.58 -2.94 -12.88
CA ARG A 63 6.66 -2.48 -11.81
C ARG A 63 5.65 -1.48 -12.33
N LEU A 64 6.05 -0.52 -13.17
CA LEU A 64 5.13 0.42 -13.80
C LEU A 64 4.09 -0.30 -14.67
N LYS A 65 4.50 -1.25 -15.51
CA LYS A 65 3.59 -2.07 -16.31
C LYS A 65 2.63 -2.90 -15.46
N ARG A 66 3.10 -3.42 -14.32
CA ARG A 66 2.25 -4.16 -13.39
C ARG A 66 1.21 -3.25 -12.77
N LEU A 67 1.62 -2.11 -12.21
CA LEU A 67 0.71 -1.13 -11.61
C LEU A 67 -0.33 -0.61 -12.62
N GLU A 68 0.04 -0.46 -13.88
CA GLU A 68 -0.88 -0.07 -14.94
C GLU A 68 -1.91 -1.18 -15.23
N ARG A 69 -1.49 -2.45 -15.30
CA ARG A 69 -2.41 -3.60 -15.45
C ARG A 69 -3.36 -3.76 -14.27
N GLU A 70 -2.90 -3.45 -13.06
CA GLU A 70 -3.73 -3.45 -11.86
C GLU A 70 -4.66 -2.23 -11.75
N GLY A 71 -4.59 -1.29 -12.70
CA GLY A 71 -5.41 -0.08 -12.68
C GLY A 71 -5.01 0.97 -11.63
N LEU A 72 -3.83 0.83 -11.03
CA LEU A 72 -3.33 1.70 -9.96
C LEU A 72 -2.61 2.94 -10.48
N LEU A 73 -2.12 2.91 -11.71
CA LEU A 73 -1.54 4.06 -12.40
C LEU A 73 -1.94 4.10 -13.87
N VAL A 74 -1.72 5.27 -14.48
CA VAL A 74 -1.84 5.50 -15.92
C VAL A 74 -0.58 6.18 -16.44
N ALA A 75 -0.14 5.77 -17.64
CA ALA A 75 0.89 6.46 -18.40
C ALA A 75 0.23 7.53 -19.27
N ARG A 76 0.61 8.80 -19.09
CA ARG A 76 0.12 9.91 -19.91
C ARG A 76 1.22 10.36 -20.87
N PRO A 77 1.05 10.16 -22.18
CA PRO A 77 2.01 10.65 -23.16
C PRO A 77 2.10 12.18 -23.09
N TYR A 78 3.31 12.71 -23.12
CA TYR A 78 3.57 14.12 -23.23
C TYR A 78 4.45 14.47 -24.45
N SER A 79 4.98 13.46 -25.15
CA SER A 79 5.72 13.59 -26.40
C SER A 79 5.46 12.37 -27.27
N GLU A 80 5.27 12.58 -28.57
CA GLU A 80 5.08 11.50 -29.53
C GLU A 80 6.42 11.10 -30.21
N HIS A 81 7.34 12.04 -30.32
CA HIS A 81 8.63 11.82 -30.99
C HIS A 81 9.79 12.46 -30.23
N PRO A 82 10.61 11.68 -29.50
CA PRO A 82 10.41 10.26 -29.17
C PRO A 82 9.24 10.07 -28.17
N PRO A 83 8.60 8.89 -28.18
CA PRO A 83 7.50 8.60 -27.26
C PRO A 83 7.95 8.73 -25.80
N ARG A 84 7.31 9.60 -25.03
CA ARG A 84 7.59 9.82 -23.60
C ARG A 84 6.29 9.94 -22.85
N ALA A 85 6.26 9.35 -21.67
CA ALA A 85 5.11 9.40 -20.79
C ALA A 85 5.50 9.83 -19.38
N ALA A 86 4.56 10.48 -18.71
CA ALA A 86 4.55 10.68 -17.28
C ALA A 86 3.57 9.70 -16.64
N TYR A 87 3.97 9.10 -15.54
CA TYR A 87 3.16 8.15 -14.77
C TYR A 87 2.42 8.89 -13.67
N GLN A 88 1.16 8.55 -13.49
CA GLN A 88 0.29 9.18 -12.49
C GLN A 88 -0.59 8.11 -11.84
N LEU A 89 -0.77 8.20 -10.52
CA LEU A 89 -1.71 7.32 -9.82
C LEU A 89 -3.17 7.61 -10.23
N THR A 90 -3.94 6.56 -10.37
CA THR A 90 -5.40 6.62 -10.45
C THR A 90 -5.99 6.97 -9.07
N THR A 91 -7.31 7.13 -8.99
CA THR A 91 -8.00 7.28 -7.70
C THR A 91 -7.75 6.06 -6.81
N GLU A 92 -7.89 4.84 -7.33
CA GLU A 92 -7.61 3.60 -6.62
C GLU A 92 -6.14 3.51 -6.14
N GLY A 93 -5.18 3.88 -6.99
CA GLY A 93 -3.77 3.93 -6.60
C GLY A 93 -3.49 4.90 -5.45
N ARG A 94 -4.21 6.02 -5.38
CA ARG A 94 -4.08 7.00 -4.28
C ARG A 94 -4.68 6.51 -2.97
N GLU A 95 -5.62 5.59 -2.99
CA GLU A 95 -6.19 4.99 -1.77
C GLU A 95 -5.13 4.24 -0.94
N LEU A 96 -4.02 3.80 -1.57
CA LEU A 96 -2.89 3.22 -0.86
C LEU A 96 -2.15 4.21 0.06
N ALA A 97 -2.36 5.52 -0.09
CA ALA A 97 -1.64 6.54 0.68
C ALA A 97 -1.78 6.36 2.20
N GLY A 98 -2.97 5.96 2.67
CA GLY A 98 -3.22 5.69 4.10
C GLY A 98 -2.38 4.53 4.59
N ALA A 99 -2.41 3.41 3.88
CA ALA A 99 -1.65 2.21 4.23
C ALA A 99 -0.13 2.47 4.20
N LEU A 100 0.37 3.19 3.19
CA LEU A 100 1.78 3.55 3.10
C LEU A 100 2.25 4.44 4.24
N ARG A 101 1.42 5.41 4.67
CA ARG A 101 1.72 6.26 5.83
C ARG A 101 1.80 5.45 7.13
N LEU A 102 0.88 4.50 7.32
CA LEU A 102 0.91 3.60 8.49
C LEU A 102 2.16 2.71 8.47
N LEU A 103 2.53 2.16 7.32
CA LEU A 103 3.75 1.37 7.17
C LEU A 103 5.00 2.21 7.42
N ALA A 104 5.06 3.43 6.89
CA ALA A 104 6.17 4.35 7.14
C ALA A 104 6.30 4.69 8.62
N TYR A 105 5.19 5.01 9.29
CA TYR A 105 5.16 5.27 10.73
C TYR A 105 5.64 4.07 11.55
N TRP A 106 5.16 2.88 11.23
CA TRP A 106 5.63 1.65 11.86
C TRP A 106 7.12 1.42 11.60
N GLY A 107 7.59 1.69 10.38
CA GLY A 107 9.00 1.50 9.97
C GLY A 107 9.98 2.41 10.70
N THR A 108 9.56 3.57 11.19
CA THR A 108 10.37 4.44 12.06
C THR A 108 10.50 3.91 13.49
N GLY A 109 9.83 2.79 13.81
CA GLY A 109 9.82 2.19 15.16
C GLY A 109 9.08 3.05 16.19
N HIS A 110 8.24 3.98 15.77
CA HIS A 110 7.51 4.93 16.61
C HIS A 110 8.44 5.84 17.45
N ALA A 111 9.75 5.80 17.17
CA ALA A 111 10.78 6.30 18.07
C ALA A 111 11.22 7.74 17.78
N ASP A 112 10.97 8.24 16.57
CA ASP A 112 11.38 9.60 16.22
C ASP A 112 10.17 10.53 15.97
N PRO A 113 9.78 11.34 16.95
CA PRO A 113 8.69 12.31 16.79
C PRO A 113 8.94 13.32 15.64
N ALA A 114 10.19 13.50 15.22
CA ALA A 114 10.53 14.38 14.11
C ALA A 114 10.08 13.82 12.74
N GLN A 115 9.94 12.51 12.64
CA GLN A 115 9.49 11.83 11.43
C GLN A 115 7.99 11.53 11.41
N ALA A 116 7.27 11.79 12.50
CA ALA A 116 5.83 11.64 12.54
C ALA A 116 5.16 12.55 11.49
N PRO A 117 4.12 12.06 10.80
CA PRO A 117 3.33 12.90 9.90
C PRO A 117 2.80 14.12 10.67
N ARG A 118 2.84 15.29 10.03
CA ARG A 118 2.41 16.55 10.67
C ARG A 118 1.26 17.18 9.92
N HIS A 119 0.34 17.78 10.68
CA HIS A 119 -0.73 18.57 10.10
C HIS A 119 -0.15 19.83 9.46
N PRO A 120 -0.35 20.08 8.15
CA PRO A 120 0.34 21.14 7.43
C PRO A 120 -0.03 22.56 7.92
N VAL A 121 -1.20 22.70 8.55
CA VAL A 121 -1.69 24.02 9.02
C VAL A 121 -1.07 24.42 10.36
N CYS A 122 -0.96 23.49 11.30
CA CYS A 122 -0.49 23.80 12.67
C CYS A 122 0.87 23.18 13.03
N GLY A 123 1.43 22.31 12.15
CA GLY A 123 2.69 21.62 12.41
C GLY A 123 2.65 20.55 13.50
N THR A 124 1.49 20.29 14.09
CA THR A 124 1.34 19.28 15.15
C THR A 124 1.49 17.87 14.55
N PRO A 125 2.20 16.94 15.20
CA PRO A 125 2.19 15.54 14.81
C PRO A 125 0.77 14.99 14.82
N VAL A 126 0.43 14.18 13.80
CA VAL A 126 -0.87 13.50 13.71
C VAL A 126 -0.70 12.04 14.05
N GLU A 127 -1.70 11.47 14.69
CA GLU A 127 -1.79 10.07 15.07
C GLU A 127 -2.80 9.37 14.16
N ALA A 128 -2.52 8.11 13.81
CA ALA A 128 -3.49 7.28 13.13
C ALA A 128 -4.41 6.66 14.17
N CYS A 129 -5.71 6.77 13.95
CA CYS A 129 -6.72 6.17 14.81
C CYS A 129 -7.86 5.60 13.97
N TRP A 130 -8.52 4.59 14.52
CA TRP A 130 -9.75 4.06 13.96
C TRP A 130 -10.94 4.78 14.59
N TYR A 131 -11.92 5.09 13.77
CA TYR A 131 -13.12 5.79 14.22
C TYR A 131 -14.37 5.02 13.78
N CYS A 132 -15.24 4.74 14.75
CA CYS A 132 -16.53 4.10 14.48
C CYS A 132 -17.62 5.17 14.28
N PRO A 133 -18.12 5.37 13.06
CA PRO A 133 -19.13 6.41 12.81
C PRO A 133 -20.49 6.11 13.45
N THR A 134 -20.79 4.84 13.75
CA THR A 134 -22.04 4.44 14.41
C THR A 134 -22.01 4.74 15.92
N CYS A 135 -20.89 4.49 16.56
CA CYS A 135 -20.71 4.74 17.99
C CYS A 135 -20.22 6.16 18.30
N ASP A 136 -19.80 6.91 17.26
CA ASP A 136 -19.23 8.27 17.35
C ASP A 136 -18.02 8.32 18.32
N ARG A 137 -17.13 7.34 18.23
CA ARG A 137 -15.94 7.24 19.09
C ARG A 137 -14.72 6.69 18.36
N LEU A 138 -13.55 6.99 18.91
CA LEU A 138 -12.32 6.31 18.55
C LEU A 138 -12.37 4.86 19.05
N VAL A 139 -11.74 3.99 18.30
CA VAL A 139 -11.65 2.54 18.58
C VAL A 139 -10.20 2.24 18.88
N ASP A 140 -9.95 1.68 20.05
CA ASP A 140 -8.63 1.28 20.49
C ASP A 140 -8.37 -0.18 20.10
N ASP A 141 -7.16 -0.45 19.62
CA ASP A 141 -6.71 -1.80 19.28
C ASP A 141 -5.75 -2.29 20.38
N GLU A 142 -6.23 -2.30 21.62
CA GLU A 142 -5.45 -2.80 22.74
C GLU A 142 -5.44 -4.33 22.75
N PRO A 143 -4.27 -4.98 23.00
CA PRO A 143 -4.14 -6.43 22.97
C PRO A 143 -5.08 -7.18 23.90
N ASP A 144 -5.42 -6.59 25.04
CA ASP A 144 -6.25 -7.21 26.07
C ASP A 144 -7.76 -7.01 25.84
N HIS A 145 -8.15 -6.02 25.04
CA HIS A 145 -9.52 -5.73 24.65
C HIS A 145 -9.59 -5.25 23.21
N PRO A 146 -9.39 -6.14 22.22
CA PRO A 146 -9.42 -5.73 20.83
C PRO A 146 -10.84 -5.34 20.42
N ASP A 147 -11.06 -4.05 20.23
CA ASP A 147 -12.30 -3.50 19.67
C ASP A 147 -12.37 -3.67 18.15
N LEU A 148 -11.25 -4.09 17.52
CA LEU A 148 -11.17 -4.34 16.09
C LEU A 148 -11.14 -5.84 15.79
N HIS A 149 -12.03 -6.28 14.91
CA HIS A 149 -12.02 -7.62 14.35
C HIS A 149 -11.57 -7.53 12.88
N TYR A 150 -10.45 -8.16 12.58
CA TYR A 150 -9.99 -8.35 11.21
C TYR A 150 -10.68 -9.57 10.62
N VAL A 151 -11.47 -9.36 9.56
CA VAL A 151 -12.26 -10.42 8.88
C VAL A 151 -11.40 -11.16 7.88
#